data_4fa7ff5085e46f26cade41ce2d50ad83
#
_entry.id   4fa7ff5085e46f26cade41ce2d50ad83
#
_cell.length_a   1.000
_cell.length_b   1.000
_cell.length_c   1.000
_cell.angle_alpha   90.00
_cell.angle_beta   90.00
_cell.angle_gamma   90.00
#
_symmetry.space_group_name_H-M   'P 1'
#
loop_
_entity.id
_entity.type
_entity.pdbx_description
1 polymer ?
#
loop_
_entity_poly.entity_id
_entity_poly.type
_entity_poly.pdbx_seq_one_letter_code
_entity_poly.pdbx_strand_id
1 'polypeptide(L)'
;MSKPSYDRADASALLDDRGYSGALIRGQNPALLFEKGVRERITESYYWKEQCFGLNAATLCDRAVELKFIGGTSGITGRPTPFLCLAFKMLQLVPEKGIVLEMLNFRGDEDDDEDEDTKGEAEEEGDHKQENGSANGDDKKRDLNAEGKLGSFKYLRCLAAFYIRLAWEPVEIHTTLEPLLTDYRKIKRRLKENFSLTYVDAFVDDLLTKDRICATSLWKMPPRSQLEDLDLLEPRESPLGDEINLLDEEDERAKEREASKEQEQK
;
A
#
# COMPACT_ATOMS: atom_id res chain seq x y z
N MET A 1 32.94 2.00 34.46
CA MET A 1 31.74 2.61 33.86
C MET A 1 31.86 2.52 32.35
N SER A 2 31.19 1.53 31.73
CA SER A 2 31.13 1.39 30.27
C SER A 2 30.27 2.52 29.70
N LYS A 3 30.79 3.27 28.72
CA LYS A 3 30.03 4.27 27.99
C LYS A 3 28.83 3.59 27.32
N PRO A 4 27.61 4.17 27.39
CA PRO A 4 26.48 3.66 26.63
C PRO A 4 26.87 3.66 25.15
N SER A 5 26.79 2.49 24.53
CA SER A 5 26.98 2.33 23.08
C SER A 5 25.73 2.94 22.44
N TYR A 6 25.83 4.16 21.98
CA TYR A 6 24.82 4.70 21.08
C TYR A 6 25.00 4.03 19.73
N ASP A 7 23.95 3.45 19.19
CA ASP A 7 23.93 2.96 17.81
C ASP A 7 24.19 4.16 16.89
N ARG A 8 25.44 4.30 16.46
CA ARG A 8 25.76 5.27 15.41
C ARG A 8 25.23 4.72 14.11
N ALA A 9 24.39 5.49 13.44
CA ALA A 9 24.03 5.24 12.07
C ALA A 9 25.30 5.37 11.19
N ASP A 10 26.06 4.29 11.08
CA ASP A 10 27.24 4.24 10.26
C ASP A 10 26.84 3.92 8.82
N ALA A 11 27.12 4.85 7.89
CA ALA A 11 26.86 4.64 6.47
C ALA A 11 27.58 3.41 5.92
N SER A 12 28.75 3.05 6.46
CA SER A 12 29.50 1.85 6.06
C SER A 12 28.84 0.57 6.57
N ALA A 13 28.22 0.59 7.74
CA ALA A 13 27.45 -0.54 8.28
C ALA A 13 26.17 -0.83 7.48
N LEU A 14 25.57 0.19 6.87
CA LEU A 14 24.43 0.02 5.96
C LEU A 14 24.81 -0.62 4.62
N LEU A 15 26.06 -0.57 4.25
CA LEU A 15 26.59 -1.12 3.00
C LEU A 15 27.26 -2.48 3.20
N ASP A 16 27.72 -2.79 4.42
CA ASP A 16 28.40 -4.04 4.78
C ASP A 16 27.44 -4.97 5.55
N ASP A 17 27.38 -6.22 5.12
CA ASP A 17 26.55 -7.27 5.71
C ASP A 17 27.16 -7.89 6.98
N ARG A 18 28.45 -7.63 7.21
CA ARG A 18 29.18 -8.17 8.34
C ARG A 18 28.84 -7.44 9.64
N GLY A 19 28.32 -8.19 10.63
CA GLY A 19 28.04 -7.68 11.96
C GLY A 19 26.69 -7.02 12.16
N TYR A 20 25.75 -7.18 11.22
CA TYR A 20 24.36 -6.74 11.42
C TYR A 20 23.69 -7.59 12.51
N SER A 21 23.17 -6.93 13.55
CA SER A 21 22.53 -7.56 14.71
C SER A 21 21.04 -7.20 14.85
N GLY A 22 20.46 -6.49 13.88
CA GLY A 22 19.07 -6.07 13.86
C GLY A 22 18.08 -7.16 13.40
N ALA A 23 16.83 -6.79 13.25
CA ALA A 23 15.78 -7.66 12.72
C ALA A 23 16.09 -8.09 11.28
N LEU A 24 15.98 -9.38 11.00
CA LEU A 24 16.20 -9.93 9.67
C LEU A 24 14.89 -10.00 8.88
N ILE A 25 14.92 -9.68 7.61
CA ILE A 25 13.82 -9.92 6.66
C ILE A 25 14.23 -11.08 5.76
N ARG A 26 13.48 -12.16 5.77
CA ARG A 26 13.78 -13.40 5.04
C ARG A 26 15.23 -13.89 5.25
N GLY A 27 15.70 -13.82 6.51
CA GLY A 27 17.02 -14.29 6.90
C GLY A 27 18.21 -13.41 6.48
N GLN A 28 17.97 -12.23 5.95
CA GLN A 28 19.01 -11.29 5.51
C GLN A 28 18.84 -9.89 6.08
N ASN A 29 19.88 -9.10 6.06
CA ASN A 29 19.85 -7.70 6.43
C ASN A 29 18.87 -6.94 5.52
N PRO A 30 17.85 -6.24 6.07
CA PRO A 30 16.86 -5.51 5.29
C PRO A 30 17.44 -4.50 4.29
N ALA A 31 18.57 -3.89 4.61
CA ALA A 31 19.26 -2.99 3.69
C ALA A 31 19.68 -3.65 2.37
N LEU A 32 19.91 -4.97 2.37
CA LEU A 32 20.31 -5.72 1.17
C LEU A 32 19.16 -5.97 0.20
N LEU A 33 17.93 -5.70 0.59
CA LEU A 33 16.77 -5.72 -0.31
C LEU A 33 16.88 -4.67 -1.41
N PHE A 34 17.70 -3.65 -1.20
CA PHE A 34 18.09 -2.71 -2.24
C PHE A 34 19.43 -3.08 -2.86
N GLU A 35 19.57 -2.93 -4.17
CA GLU A 35 20.81 -3.15 -4.90
C GLU A 35 21.94 -2.26 -4.36
N LYS A 36 23.17 -2.78 -4.33
CA LYS A 36 24.34 -2.04 -3.83
C LYS A 36 24.47 -0.64 -4.44
N GLY A 37 24.37 -0.53 -5.78
CA GLY A 37 24.49 0.76 -6.45
C GLY A 37 23.36 1.75 -6.13
N VAL A 38 22.17 1.27 -5.75
CA VAL A 38 21.06 2.11 -5.29
C VAL A 38 21.35 2.60 -3.87
N ARG A 39 21.79 1.71 -2.98
CA ARG A 39 22.16 2.04 -1.59
C ARG A 39 23.25 3.11 -1.53
N GLU A 40 24.33 2.94 -2.32
CA GLU A 40 25.40 3.92 -2.41
C GLU A 40 24.89 5.30 -2.81
N ARG A 41 24.07 5.38 -3.86
CA ARG A 41 23.47 6.65 -4.30
C ARG A 41 22.55 7.27 -3.25
N ILE A 42 21.80 6.46 -2.50
CA ILE A 42 20.94 6.94 -1.41
C ILE A 42 21.80 7.55 -0.30
N THR A 43 22.78 6.81 0.21
CA THR A 43 23.63 7.25 1.34
C THR A 43 24.50 8.46 1.00
N GLU A 44 24.89 8.61 -0.25
CA GLU A 44 25.62 9.79 -0.76
C GLU A 44 24.73 11.00 -1.00
N SER A 45 23.42 10.81 -1.15
CA SER A 45 22.52 11.90 -1.49
C SER A 45 22.39 12.92 -0.35
N TYR A 46 22.22 14.18 -0.73
CA TYR A 46 21.99 15.27 0.22
C TYR A 46 20.70 15.06 1.05
N TYR A 47 19.63 14.61 0.40
CA TYR A 47 18.36 14.35 1.08
C TYR A 47 18.50 13.29 2.18
N TRP A 48 19.27 12.22 1.93
CA TRP A 48 19.53 11.21 2.96
C TRP A 48 20.28 11.80 4.14
N LYS A 49 21.37 12.50 3.89
CA LYS A 49 22.25 13.03 4.94
C LYS A 49 21.56 14.05 5.83
N GLU A 50 20.71 14.89 5.27
CA GLU A 50 20.05 15.96 6.03
C GLU A 50 18.67 15.61 6.54
N GLN A 51 17.89 14.84 5.76
CA GLN A 51 16.48 14.64 6.02
C GLN A 51 16.14 13.24 6.53
N CYS A 52 16.96 12.23 6.23
CA CYS A 52 16.63 10.84 6.56
C CYS A 52 17.47 10.24 7.67
N PHE A 53 18.69 10.71 7.88
CA PHE A 53 19.67 10.08 8.76
C PHE A 53 19.18 9.90 10.19
N GLY A 54 18.63 10.92 10.80
CA GLY A 54 18.19 10.94 12.21
C GLY A 54 16.74 10.51 12.44
N LEU A 55 16.00 10.06 11.40
CA LEU A 55 14.59 9.72 11.53
C LEU A 55 14.39 8.45 12.38
N ASN A 56 13.38 8.48 13.24
CA ASN A 56 12.74 7.33 13.86
C ASN A 56 11.41 7.00 13.12
N ALA A 57 10.65 6.01 13.58
CA ALA A 57 9.40 5.60 12.93
C ALA A 57 8.36 6.73 12.89
N ALA A 58 8.19 7.49 13.99
CA ALA A 58 7.23 8.59 14.05
C ALA A 58 7.64 9.75 13.13
N THR A 59 8.86 10.25 13.25
CA THR A 59 9.36 11.36 12.42
C THR A 59 9.51 10.99 10.95
N LEU A 60 9.59 9.69 10.63
CA LEU A 60 9.52 9.20 9.25
C LEU A 60 8.12 9.42 8.68
N CYS A 61 7.05 9.19 9.45
CA CYS A 61 5.68 9.46 9.03
C CYS A 61 5.48 10.94 8.68
N ASP A 62 5.93 11.86 9.55
CA ASP A 62 5.86 13.29 9.29
C ASP A 62 6.55 13.68 7.98
N ARG A 63 7.72 13.08 7.74
CA ARG A 63 8.47 13.33 6.50
C ARG A 63 7.83 12.67 5.28
N ALA A 64 7.17 11.53 5.47
CA ALA A 64 6.48 10.82 4.38
C ALA A 64 5.19 11.53 3.94
N VAL A 65 4.52 12.22 4.84
CA VAL A 65 3.35 13.08 4.54
C VAL A 65 3.72 14.20 3.56
N GLU A 66 4.94 14.75 3.65
CA GLU A 66 5.41 15.79 2.72
C GLU A 66 5.69 15.29 1.29
N LEU A 67 5.63 13.98 1.03
CA LEU A 67 5.86 13.41 -0.29
C LEU A 67 4.86 13.93 -1.32
N LYS A 68 5.37 14.34 -2.48
CA LYS A 68 4.56 14.89 -3.60
C LYS A 68 4.57 14.01 -4.85
N PHE A 69 5.33 12.91 -4.83
CA PHE A 69 5.44 11.96 -5.93
C PHE A 69 6.11 10.67 -5.47
N ILE A 70 5.84 9.58 -6.20
CA ILE A 70 6.56 8.32 -6.10
C ILE A 70 7.69 8.28 -7.13
N GLY A 71 8.66 7.40 -6.97
CA GLY A 71 9.71 7.18 -7.96
C GLY A 71 10.98 6.57 -7.38
N GLY A 72 11.86 6.15 -8.26
CA GLY A 72 13.15 5.57 -7.89
C GLY A 72 14.29 6.57 -8.00
N THR A 73 14.92 6.61 -9.18
CA THR A 73 16.03 7.50 -9.48
C THR A 73 15.66 8.46 -10.61
N SER A 74 16.21 9.67 -10.59
CA SER A 74 15.95 10.72 -11.56
C SER A 74 17.23 11.35 -12.08
N GLY A 75 17.14 11.98 -13.27
CA GLY A 75 18.25 12.62 -13.94
C GLY A 75 19.27 11.64 -14.52
N ILE A 76 20.26 12.19 -15.25
CA ILE A 76 21.34 11.44 -15.91
C ILE A 76 22.22 10.74 -14.86
N THR A 77 22.44 11.37 -13.71
CA THR A 77 23.26 10.84 -12.61
C THR A 77 22.55 9.78 -11.75
N GLY A 78 21.27 9.51 -12.01
CA GLY A 78 20.49 8.54 -11.22
C GLY A 78 20.29 9.00 -9.77
N ARG A 79 19.99 10.26 -9.53
CA ARG A 79 19.74 10.84 -8.21
C ARG A 79 18.51 10.16 -7.56
N PRO A 80 18.62 9.64 -6.33
CA PRO A 80 17.49 9.01 -5.67
C PRO A 80 16.41 10.04 -5.34
N THR A 81 15.16 9.63 -5.43
CA THR A 81 14.01 10.44 -5.03
C THR A 81 13.84 10.41 -3.51
N PRO A 82 13.14 11.40 -2.90
CA PRO A 82 12.76 11.36 -1.50
C PRO A 82 12.00 10.08 -1.12
N PHE A 83 11.08 9.64 -1.98
CA PHE A 83 10.34 8.39 -1.81
C PHE A 83 11.26 7.18 -1.64
N LEU A 84 12.27 7.03 -2.51
CA LEU A 84 13.22 5.91 -2.44
C LEU A 84 14.09 5.98 -1.18
N CYS A 85 14.50 7.19 -0.76
CA CYS A 85 15.27 7.39 0.46
C CYS A 85 14.48 7.01 1.71
N LEU A 86 13.20 7.40 1.80
CA LEU A 86 12.33 7.05 2.91
C LEU A 86 12.01 5.56 2.93
N ALA A 87 11.79 4.93 1.77
CA ALA A 87 11.64 3.47 1.69
C ALA A 87 12.88 2.73 2.22
N PHE A 88 14.08 3.20 1.88
CA PHE A 88 15.31 2.64 2.42
C PHE A 88 15.45 2.87 3.93
N LYS A 89 14.99 4.03 4.42
CA LYS A 89 14.97 4.31 5.87
C LYS A 89 13.99 3.38 6.61
N MET A 90 12.83 3.07 6.03
CA MET A 90 11.90 2.07 6.59
C MET A 90 12.56 0.68 6.71
N LEU A 91 13.32 0.26 5.70
CA LEU A 91 14.08 -1.00 5.77
C LEU A 91 15.15 -0.98 6.87
N GLN A 92 15.75 0.16 7.15
CA GLN A 92 16.69 0.31 8.25
C GLN A 92 16.02 0.25 9.62
N LEU A 93 14.83 0.85 9.76
CA LEU A 93 14.09 0.93 11.02
C LEU A 93 13.32 -0.35 11.33
N VAL A 94 12.89 -1.08 10.30
CA VAL A 94 12.04 -2.28 10.41
C VAL A 94 10.86 -2.02 11.35
N PRO A 95 9.95 -1.07 11.02
CA PRO A 95 8.84 -0.72 11.88
C PRO A 95 7.93 -1.93 12.12
N GLU A 96 7.24 -1.94 13.25
CA GLU A 96 6.23 -2.94 13.58
C GLU A 96 5.10 -2.93 12.53
N LYS A 97 4.50 -4.11 12.29
CA LYS A 97 3.43 -4.27 11.28
C LYS A 97 2.24 -3.33 11.55
N GLY A 98 1.88 -3.12 12.81
CA GLY A 98 0.80 -2.20 13.20
C GLY A 98 1.05 -0.77 12.70
N ILE A 99 2.26 -0.24 12.90
CA ILE A 99 2.65 1.09 12.43
C ILE A 99 2.59 1.18 10.90
N VAL A 100 3.01 0.13 10.20
CA VAL A 100 2.94 0.12 8.73
C VAL A 100 1.49 0.10 8.23
N LEU A 101 0.60 -0.62 8.92
CA LEU A 101 -0.84 -0.64 8.61
C LEU A 101 -1.50 0.72 8.91
N GLU A 102 -1.11 1.40 9.99
CA GLU A 102 -1.54 2.77 10.26
C GLU A 102 -1.09 3.72 9.15
N MET A 103 0.18 3.65 8.72
CA MET A 103 0.68 4.44 7.58
C MET A 103 -0.09 4.15 6.28
N LEU A 104 -0.47 2.89 6.06
CA LEU A 104 -1.22 2.48 4.87
C LEU A 104 -2.63 3.07 4.85
N ASN A 105 -3.26 3.16 6.03
CA ASN A 105 -4.65 3.55 6.22
C ASN A 105 -4.82 4.92 6.88
N PHE A 106 -3.71 5.69 6.96
CA PHE A 106 -3.71 6.98 7.62
C PHE A 106 -4.71 7.94 6.98
N ARG A 107 -5.55 8.54 7.83
CA ARG A 107 -6.48 9.63 7.50
C ARG A 107 -6.04 10.88 8.24
N GLY A 108 -6.23 12.05 7.65
CA GLY A 108 -6.01 13.32 8.33
C GLY A 108 -7.13 13.62 9.33
N ASP A 109 -6.84 14.48 10.30
CA ASP A 109 -7.82 14.93 11.29
C ASP A 109 -9.05 15.62 10.64
N GLU A 110 -8.88 16.17 9.42
CA GLU A 110 -9.96 16.79 8.64
C GLU A 110 -11.02 15.79 8.13
N ASP A 111 -10.64 14.52 8.01
CA ASP A 111 -11.56 13.45 7.55
C ASP A 111 -12.42 12.90 8.72
N ASP A 112 -12.05 13.14 9.98
CA ASP A 112 -12.81 12.68 11.15
C ASP A 112 -13.98 13.63 11.48
N ASP A 113 -13.89 14.93 11.13
CA ASP A 113 -14.94 15.92 11.38
C ASP A 113 -16.15 15.75 10.43
N GLU A 114 -15.94 15.22 9.19
CA GLU A 114 -17.04 14.97 8.25
C GLU A 114 -17.89 13.74 8.63
N ASP A 115 -17.33 12.78 9.39
CA ASP A 115 -18.07 11.59 9.85
C ASP A 115 -18.97 11.90 11.08
N GLU A 116 -18.75 13.01 11.82
CA GLU A 116 -19.63 13.43 12.94
C GLU A 116 -20.87 14.23 12.50
N ASP A 117 -20.73 15.06 11.46
CA ASP A 117 -21.84 15.88 10.98
C ASP A 117 -22.94 15.06 10.27
N THR A 118 -22.62 13.88 9.74
CA THR A 118 -23.63 12.97 9.15
C THR A 118 -24.41 12.14 10.16
N LYS A 119 -24.03 12.15 11.44
CA LYS A 119 -24.79 11.48 12.52
C LYS A 119 -25.84 12.36 13.20
N GLY A 120 -25.87 13.64 12.89
CA GLY A 120 -26.73 14.64 13.55
C GLY A 120 -28.11 14.85 12.96
N GLU A 121 -28.43 14.34 11.76
CA GLU A 121 -29.71 14.66 11.08
C GLU A 121 -30.70 13.49 10.92
N ALA A 122 -30.55 12.40 11.65
CA ALA A 122 -31.45 11.24 11.56
C ALA A 122 -32.08 10.85 12.90
N GLU A 123 -32.36 11.80 13.79
CA GLU A 123 -33.19 11.55 14.97
C GLU A 123 -34.25 12.61 15.16
N GLU A 124 -35.34 12.55 14.37
CA GLU A 124 -36.70 12.93 14.77
C GLU A 124 -37.69 12.20 13.86
N GLU A 125 -38.25 11.11 14.33
CA GLU A 125 -39.66 10.71 14.40
C GLU A 125 -39.85 9.21 14.59
N GLY A 126 -40.38 8.85 15.77
CA GLY A 126 -41.42 7.80 15.82
C GLY A 126 -41.12 6.43 16.38
N ASP A 127 -41.19 6.32 17.71
CA ASP A 127 -42.02 5.36 18.47
C ASP A 127 -41.70 3.84 18.50
N HIS A 128 -41.35 3.38 19.72
CA HIS A 128 -41.56 2.07 20.37
C HIS A 128 -41.49 0.76 19.57
N LYS A 129 -40.46 -0.07 19.87
CA LYS A 129 -40.66 -1.37 20.55
C LYS A 129 -39.35 -2.01 20.99
N GLN A 130 -39.47 -2.62 22.19
CA GLN A 130 -38.51 -3.33 22.99
C GLN A 130 -37.90 -4.60 22.35
N GLU A 131 -36.67 -4.87 22.85
CA GLU A 131 -36.06 -6.15 23.25
C GLU A 131 -35.60 -7.14 22.17
N ASN A 132 -34.31 -7.41 22.07
CA ASN A 132 -33.58 -8.47 22.78
C ASN A 132 -32.12 -8.49 22.29
N GLY A 133 -31.24 -8.58 23.27
CA GLY A 133 -29.80 -8.62 23.07
C GLY A 133 -29.32 -9.90 22.37
N SER A 134 -28.30 -9.72 21.57
CA SER A 134 -27.26 -10.71 21.37
C SER A 134 -25.97 -9.96 21.04
N ALA A 135 -25.05 -10.01 22.00
CA ALA A 135 -23.67 -9.57 21.80
C ALA A 135 -22.97 -10.54 20.83
N ASN A 136 -22.98 -10.21 19.56
CA ASN A 136 -21.99 -10.71 18.62
C ASN A 136 -21.14 -9.51 18.22
N GLY A 137 -19.92 -9.47 18.77
CA GLY A 137 -18.86 -8.60 18.31
C GLY A 137 -18.49 -8.98 16.87
N ASP A 138 -19.28 -8.50 15.95
CA ASP A 138 -18.91 -8.42 14.55
C ASP A 138 -17.92 -7.25 14.48
N ASP A 139 -16.63 -7.59 14.50
CA ASP A 139 -15.59 -6.72 13.99
C ASP A 139 -15.95 -6.47 12.52
N LYS A 140 -16.86 -5.53 12.28
CA LYS A 140 -17.07 -4.97 10.94
C LYS A 140 -15.71 -4.45 10.50
N LYS A 141 -15.04 -5.25 9.67
CA LYS A 141 -13.89 -4.79 8.89
C LYS A 141 -14.31 -3.45 8.31
N ARG A 142 -13.75 -2.35 8.85
CA ARG A 142 -14.01 -1.01 8.32
C ARG A 142 -13.66 -1.08 6.85
N ASP A 143 -14.63 -0.88 5.99
CA ASP A 143 -14.38 -0.79 4.56
C ASP A 143 -13.60 0.49 4.30
N LEU A 144 -12.28 0.35 4.25
CA LEU A 144 -11.33 1.44 4.07
C LEU A 144 -11.47 2.11 2.69
N ASN A 145 -12.19 1.47 1.79
CA ASN A 145 -12.42 1.91 0.42
C ASN A 145 -13.87 2.38 0.17
N ALA A 146 -14.70 2.47 1.21
CA ALA A 146 -16.02 3.06 1.04
C ALA A 146 -15.91 4.47 0.44
N GLU A 147 -16.77 4.78 -0.53
CA GLU A 147 -16.78 6.09 -1.21
C GLU A 147 -16.71 7.24 -0.20
N GLY A 148 -15.78 8.17 -0.41
CA GLY A 148 -15.55 9.32 0.48
C GLY A 148 -14.63 9.05 1.68
N LYS A 149 -14.19 7.80 1.94
CA LYS A 149 -13.36 7.45 3.11
C LYS A 149 -11.88 7.19 2.79
N LEU A 150 -11.45 7.47 1.58
CA LEU A 150 -10.04 7.33 1.17
C LEU A 150 -9.23 8.48 1.78
N GLY A 151 -8.37 8.19 2.73
CA GLY A 151 -7.51 9.17 3.38
C GLY A 151 -6.69 10.03 2.40
N SER A 152 -6.42 11.28 2.76
CA SER A 152 -5.78 12.28 1.90
C SER A 152 -4.32 11.95 1.55
N PHE A 153 -3.61 11.17 2.38
CA PHE A 153 -2.17 10.93 2.30
C PHE A 153 -1.78 9.77 1.36
N LYS A 154 -2.18 9.89 0.11
CA LYS A 154 -1.94 8.86 -0.92
C LYS A 154 -0.48 8.45 -1.13
N TYR A 155 0.48 9.35 -0.93
CA TYR A 155 1.92 9.03 -1.08
C TYR A 155 2.47 8.30 0.14
N LEU A 156 1.95 8.55 1.33
CA LEU A 156 2.23 7.78 2.52
C LEU A 156 1.75 6.33 2.34
N ARG A 157 0.52 6.15 1.84
CA ARG A 157 -0.03 4.83 1.46
C ARG A 157 0.86 4.10 0.46
N CYS A 158 1.27 4.78 -0.61
CA CYS A 158 2.19 4.18 -1.59
C CYS A 158 3.53 3.77 -0.98
N LEU A 159 4.06 4.55 -0.03
CA LEU A 159 5.30 4.23 0.65
C LEU A 159 5.15 2.99 1.53
N ALA A 160 4.07 2.91 2.30
CA ALA A 160 3.73 1.73 3.12
C ALA A 160 3.53 0.49 2.25
N ALA A 161 2.76 0.59 1.16
CA ALA A 161 2.55 -0.51 0.21
C ALA A 161 3.87 -1.01 -0.40
N PHE A 162 4.76 -0.10 -0.78
CA PHE A 162 6.08 -0.46 -1.30
C PHE A 162 6.93 -1.19 -0.26
N TYR A 163 6.92 -0.74 1.00
CA TYR A 163 7.60 -1.41 2.10
C TYR A 163 7.03 -2.80 2.38
N ILE A 164 5.70 -2.94 2.42
CA ILE A 164 5.02 -4.24 2.60
C ILE A 164 5.48 -5.23 1.53
N ARG A 165 5.51 -4.82 0.26
CA ARG A 165 5.97 -5.67 -0.85
C ARG A 165 7.42 -6.11 -0.70
N LEU A 166 8.27 -5.28 -0.11
CA LEU A 166 9.68 -5.59 0.12
C LEU A 166 9.91 -6.50 1.33
N ALA A 167 9.13 -6.31 2.40
CA ALA A 167 9.47 -6.83 3.72
C ALA A 167 8.60 -8.02 4.18
N TRP A 168 7.34 -8.10 3.75
CA TRP A 168 6.37 -9.05 4.29
C TRP A 168 6.34 -10.38 3.53
N GLU A 169 5.62 -11.36 4.08
CA GLU A 169 5.43 -12.66 3.47
C GLU A 169 4.37 -12.63 2.34
N PRO A 170 4.42 -13.56 1.36
CA PRO A 170 3.58 -13.52 0.16
C PRO A 170 2.08 -13.44 0.45
N VAL A 171 1.59 -14.24 1.40
CA VAL A 171 0.17 -14.26 1.78
C VAL A 171 -0.25 -12.91 2.34
N GLU A 172 0.54 -12.35 3.27
CA GLU A 172 0.27 -11.06 3.88
C GLU A 172 0.33 -9.92 2.85
N ILE A 173 1.23 -10.01 1.86
CA ILE A 173 1.33 -9.03 0.78
C ILE A 173 0.03 -9.01 -0.02
N HIS A 174 -0.48 -10.18 -0.45
CA HIS A 174 -1.72 -10.25 -1.21
C HIS A 174 -2.92 -9.77 -0.39
N THR A 175 -3.11 -10.30 0.82
CA THR A 175 -4.25 -9.93 1.67
C THR A 175 -4.29 -8.44 2.03
N THR A 176 -3.12 -7.80 2.15
CA THR A 176 -3.04 -6.37 2.52
C THR A 176 -3.11 -5.44 1.32
N LEU A 177 -2.51 -5.81 0.17
CA LEU A 177 -2.41 -4.92 -0.98
C LEU A 177 -3.59 -5.08 -1.96
N GLU A 178 -4.19 -6.25 -2.11
CA GLU A 178 -5.31 -6.47 -3.04
C GLU A 178 -6.51 -5.56 -2.79
N PRO A 179 -6.93 -5.26 -1.54
CA PRO A 179 -8.00 -4.30 -1.29
C PRO A 179 -7.72 -2.88 -1.80
N LEU A 180 -6.44 -2.52 -1.98
CA LEU A 180 -6.04 -1.20 -2.49
C LEU A 180 -6.18 -1.07 -4.02
N LEU A 181 -6.49 -2.16 -4.73
CA LEU A 181 -6.77 -2.13 -6.17
C LEU A 181 -8.05 -1.36 -6.52
N THR A 182 -8.85 -0.98 -5.53
CA THR A 182 -10.02 -0.10 -5.69
C THR A 182 -9.70 1.37 -5.41
N ASP A 183 -8.45 1.73 -5.09
CA ASP A 183 -8.03 3.11 -4.85
C ASP A 183 -7.60 3.79 -6.15
N TYR A 184 -8.52 4.49 -6.81
CA TYR A 184 -8.30 5.16 -8.10
C TYR A 184 -7.70 6.57 -7.99
N ARG A 185 -7.16 6.97 -6.84
CA ARG A 185 -6.56 8.31 -6.67
C ARG A 185 -5.35 8.51 -7.57
N LYS A 186 -5.31 9.68 -8.20
CA LYS A 186 -4.22 10.08 -9.11
C LYS A 186 -2.94 10.37 -8.33
N ILE A 187 -1.82 9.80 -8.75
CA ILE A 187 -0.48 10.03 -8.20
C ILE A 187 0.52 10.43 -9.29
N LYS A 188 1.53 11.20 -8.90
CA LYS A 188 2.66 11.56 -9.76
C LYS A 188 3.78 10.56 -9.58
N ARG A 189 4.30 10.03 -10.68
CA ARG A 189 5.48 9.17 -10.71
C ARG A 189 6.65 9.89 -11.36
N ARG A 190 7.77 10.03 -10.65
CA ARG A 190 9.00 10.59 -11.21
C ARG A 190 9.69 9.55 -12.07
N LEU A 191 9.90 9.88 -13.32
CA LEU A 191 10.75 9.16 -14.26
C LEU A 191 12.14 9.80 -14.29
N LYS A 192 13.01 9.35 -15.20
CA LYS A 192 14.36 9.90 -15.32
C LYS A 192 14.36 11.41 -15.59
N GLU A 193 13.59 11.87 -16.54
CA GLU A 193 13.54 13.28 -16.96
C GLU A 193 12.23 13.96 -16.60
N ASN A 194 11.11 13.24 -16.75
CA ASN A 194 9.76 13.78 -16.63
C ASN A 194 8.99 13.17 -15.46
N PHE A 195 7.76 13.65 -15.28
CA PHE A 195 6.76 13.03 -14.45
C PHE A 195 5.72 12.33 -15.33
N SER A 196 5.22 11.18 -14.90
CA SER A 196 4.02 10.57 -15.44
C SER A 196 2.89 10.62 -14.42
N LEU A 197 1.67 10.72 -14.91
CA LEU A 197 0.47 10.51 -14.11
C LEU A 197 0.21 9.00 -14.06
N THR A 198 -0.08 8.49 -12.89
CA THR A 198 -0.53 7.12 -12.65
C THR A 198 -1.56 7.12 -11.52
N TYR A 199 -2.05 5.98 -11.12
CA TYR A 199 -3.06 5.82 -10.07
C TYR A 199 -2.51 4.90 -8.98
N VAL A 200 -3.14 4.92 -7.79
CA VAL A 200 -2.71 4.07 -6.67
C VAL A 200 -2.93 2.60 -7.01
N ASP A 201 -4.10 2.24 -7.57
CA ASP A 201 -4.41 0.89 -8.05
C ASP A 201 -3.36 0.35 -9.04
N ALA A 202 -3.01 1.16 -10.06
CA ALA A 202 -2.00 0.81 -11.05
C ALA A 202 -0.60 0.64 -10.41
N PHE A 203 -0.29 1.42 -9.37
CA PHE A 203 0.96 1.26 -8.64
C PHE A 203 0.98 -0.01 -7.79
N VAL A 204 -0.15 -0.36 -7.16
CA VAL A 204 -0.31 -1.59 -6.38
C VAL A 204 -0.26 -2.81 -7.29
N ASP A 205 -0.93 -2.78 -8.45
CA ASP A 205 -0.82 -3.83 -9.46
C ASP A 205 0.62 -4.02 -9.94
N ASP A 206 1.32 -2.92 -10.21
CA ASP A 206 2.76 -2.93 -10.52
C ASP A 206 3.59 -3.62 -9.41
N LEU A 207 3.26 -3.41 -8.13
CA LEU A 207 3.94 -4.05 -7.01
C LEU A 207 3.70 -5.56 -6.96
N LEU A 208 2.51 -6.03 -7.32
CA LEU A 208 2.14 -7.44 -7.28
C LEU A 208 2.66 -8.20 -8.51
N THR A 209 2.78 -7.54 -9.67
CA THR A 209 3.04 -8.20 -10.96
C THR A 209 4.46 -7.99 -11.50
N LYS A 210 5.11 -6.86 -11.20
CA LYS A 210 6.42 -6.52 -11.77
C LYS A 210 7.58 -6.97 -10.92
N ASP A 211 8.67 -7.36 -11.57
CA ASP A 211 9.93 -7.74 -10.92
C ASP A 211 10.77 -6.54 -10.50
N ARG A 212 10.49 -5.36 -11.02
CA ARG A 212 11.26 -4.14 -10.75
C ARG A 212 10.39 -2.91 -10.71
N ILE A 213 10.49 -2.16 -9.61
CA ILE A 213 9.75 -0.91 -9.43
C ILE A 213 10.63 0.13 -8.70
N CYS A 214 10.43 1.41 -8.97
CA CYS A 214 11.15 2.50 -8.31
C CYS A 214 12.68 2.30 -8.25
N ALA A 215 13.28 1.82 -9.35
CA ALA A 215 14.71 1.50 -9.50
C ALA A 215 15.21 0.38 -8.57
N THR A 216 14.32 -0.40 -7.96
CA THR A 216 14.64 -1.50 -7.05
C THR A 216 14.11 -2.80 -7.64
N SER A 217 14.92 -3.85 -7.64
CA SER A 217 14.48 -5.21 -7.97
C SER A 217 13.69 -5.77 -6.80
N LEU A 218 12.52 -6.30 -7.09
CA LEU A 218 11.69 -6.97 -6.11
C LEU A 218 12.07 -8.45 -6.06
N TRP A 219 12.02 -9.04 -4.88
CA TRP A 219 12.22 -10.48 -4.78
C TRP A 219 11.07 -11.23 -5.47
N LYS A 220 11.40 -12.39 -6.04
CA LYS A 220 10.43 -13.19 -6.78
C LYS A 220 9.44 -13.83 -5.81
N MET A 221 8.22 -13.33 -5.83
CA MET A 221 7.10 -13.84 -5.05
C MET A 221 6.45 -15.02 -5.80
N PRO A 222 5.93 -16.05 -5.10
CA PRO A 222 5.08 -17.05 -5.73
C PRO A 222 3.87 -16.39 -6.40
N PRO A 223 3.42 -16.89 -7.56
CA PRO A 223 2.21 -16.38 -8.18
C PRO A 223 0.99 -16.69 -7.30
N ARG A 224 -0.03 -15.84 -7.37
CA ARG A 224 -1.25 -15.96 -6.57
C ARG A 224 -1.91 -17.33 -6.71
N SER A 225 -1.98 -17.85 -7.94
CA SER A 225 -2.56 -19.17 -8.23
C SER A 225 -1.89 -20.31 -7.44
N GLN A 226 -0.57 -20.24 -7.25
CA GLN A 226 0.14 -21.25 -6.44
C GLN A 226 -0.24 -21.15 -4.95
N LEU A 227 -0.54 -19.95 -4.45
CA LEU A 227 -0.97 -19.75 -3.06
C LEU A 227 -2.43 -20.19 -2.88
N GLU A 228 -3.26 -20.05 -3.90
CA GLU A 228 -4.63 -20.60 -3.94
C GLU A 228 -4.61 -22.12 -3.98
N ASP A 229 -3.77 -22.72 -4.82
CA ASP A 229 -3.61 -24.18 -4.92
C ASP A 229 -3.12 -24.82 -3.62
N LEU A 230 -2.43 -24.04 -2.77
CA LEU A 230 -1.96 -24.45 -1.44
C LEU A 230 -2.97 -24.14 -0.30
N ASP A 231 -4.17 -23.69 -0.61
CA ASP A 231 -5.20 -23.25 0.35
C ASP A 231 -4.70 -22.14 1.32
N LEU A 232 -3.73 -21.32 0.90
CA LEU A 232 -3.19 -20.23 1.69
C LEU A 232 -3.91 -18.90 1.42
N LEU A 233 -4.53 -18.77 0.26
CA LEU A 233 -5.34 -17.63 -0.16
C LEU A 233 -6.66 -18.13 -0.75
N GLU A 234 -7.73 -17.42 -0.44
CA GLU A 234 -9.02 -17.63 -1.09
C GLU A 234 -8.99 -17.17 -2.56
N PRO A 235 -9.79 -17.75 -3.46
CA PRO A 235 -9.92 -17.26 -4.82
C PRO A 235 -10.25 -15.77 -4.85
N ARG A 236 -9.64 -15.05 -5.78
CA ARG A 236 -9.86 -13.60 -5.89
C ARG A 236 -11.26 -13.33 -6.43
N GLU A 237 -12.05 -12.61 -5.66
CA GLU A 237 -13.31 -12.04 -6.14
C GLU A 237 -13.04 -10.73 -6.89
N SER A 238 -13.66 -10.60 -8.06
CA SER A 238 -13.57 -9.34 -8.83
C SER A 238 -14.52 -8.30 -8.23
N PRO A 239 -14.08 -7.07 -7.96
CA PRO A 239 -15.00 -5.99 -7.57
C PRO A 239 -16.08 -5.70 -8.62
N LEU A 240 -15.85 -6.08 -9.88
CA LEU A 240 -16.76 -5.93 -11.00
C LEU A 240 -17.58 -7.21 -11.25
N GLY A 241 -17.45 -8.24 -10.42
CA GLY A 241 -18.13 -9.52 -10.63
C GLY A 241 -19.65 -9.38 -10.72
N ASP A 242 -20.24 -8.60 -9.82
CA ASP A 242 -21.68 -8.36 -9.79
C ASP A 242 -22.16 -7.56 -11.02
N GLU A 243 -21.39 -6.57 -11.47
CA GLU A 243 -21.71 -5.79 -12.67
C GLU A 243 -21.62 -6.63 -13.93
N ILE A 244 -20.65 -7.53 -14.05
CA ILE A 244 -20.50 -8.46 -15.17
C ILE A 244 -21.69 -9.42 -15.19
N ASN A 245 -22.06 -9.99 -14.06
CA ASN A 245 -23.22 -10.89 -13.97
C ASN A 245 -24.53 -10.19 -14.38
N LEU A 246 -24.71 -8.93 -13.98
CA LEU A 246 -25.87 -8.13 -14.39
C LEU A 246 -25.90 -7.87 -15.91
N LEU A 247 -24.75 -7.58 -16.51
CA LEU A 247 -24.64 -7.39 -17.97
C LEU A 247 -24.94 -8.71 -18.73
N ASP A 248 -24.42 -9.82 -18.25
CA ASP A 248 -24.68 -11.12 -18.84
C ASP A 248 -26.18 -11.49 -18.76
N GLU A 249 -26.84 -11.21 -17.64
CA GLU A 249 -28.28 -11.41 -17.49
C GLU A 249 -29.09 -10.47 -18.42
N GLU A 250 -28.66 -9.24 -18.61
CA GLU A 250 -29.32 -8.31 -19.53
C GLU A 250 -29.18 -8.78 -20.99
N ASP A 251 -28.02 -9.26 -21.38
CA ASP A 251 -27.75 -9.81 -22.69
C ASP A 251 -28.59 -11.09 -22.97
N GLU A 252 -28.73 -11.96 -21.97
CA GLU A 252 -29.58 -13.15 -22.09
C GLU A 252 -31.05 -12.77 -22.24
N ARG A 253 -31.55 -11.83 -21.43
CA ARG A 253 -32.91 -11.29 -21.55
C ARG A 253 -33.17 -10.60 -22.90
N ALA A 254 -32.15 -9.92 -23.45
CA ALA A 254 -32.25 -9.30 -24.77
C ALA A 254 -32.38 -10.36 -25.89
N LYS A 255 -31.56 -11.40 -25.82
CA LYS A 255 -31.63 -12.53 -26.77
C LYS A 255 -32.96 -13.29 -26.71
N GLU A 256 -33.50 -13.50 -25.49
CA GLU A 256 -34.82 -14.13 -25.34
C GLU A 256 -35.95 -13.28 -25.93
N ARG A 257 -35.90 -11.94 -25.76
CA ARG A 257 -36.86 -11.01 -26.33
C ARG A 257 -36.80 -10.98 -27.86
N GLU A 258 -35.60 -11.08 -28.43
CA GLU A 258 -35.45 -11.16 -29.89
C GLU A 258 -35.97 -12.50 -30.44
N ALA A 259 -35.63 -13.61 -29.80
CA ALA A 259 -36.13 -14.94 -30.17
C ALA A 259 -37.66 -15.04 -30.10
N SER A 260 -38.28 -14.42 -29.09
CA SER A 260 -39.73 -14.38 -28.94
C SER A 260 -40.41 -13.57 -30.04
N LYS A 261 -39.81 -12.45 -30.45
CA LYS A 261 -40.32 -11.63 -31.58
C LYS A 261 -40.21 -12.30 -32.91
N GLU A 262 -39.17 -13.09 -33.14
CA GLU A 262 -39.04 -13.90 -34.40
C GLU A 262 -40.05 -15.03 -34.47
N GLN A 263 -40.50 -15.58 -33.33
CA GLN A 263 -41.53 -16.60 -33.28
C GLN A 263 -42.95 -16.05 -33.51
N GLU A 264 -43.21 -14.81 -33.11
CA GLU A 264 -44.50 -14.14 -33.34
C GLU A 264 -44.67 -13.66 -34.78
N GLN A 265 -43.59 -13.54 -35.57
CA GLN A 265 -43.62 -13.10 -36.95
C GLN A 265 -43.70 -14.25 -37.99
N LYS A 266 -43.73 -15.49 -37.53
CA LYS A 266 -43.89 -16.71 -38.40
C LYS A 266 -45.29 -17.27 -38.30
#